data_595a72765e36b61d261a2618f57bfab7
#
_entry.id   595a72765e36b61d261a2618f57bfab7
#
_cell.length_a   1.000
_cell.length_b   1.000
_cell.length_c   1.000
_cell.angle_alpha   90.00
_cell.angle_beta   90.00
_cell.angle_gamma   90.00
#
_symmetry.space_group_name_H-M   'P 1'
#
loop_
_entity.id
_entity.type
_entity.pdbx_description
1 polymer ?
#
loop_
_entity_poly.entity_id
_entity_poly.type
_entity_poly.pdbx_seq_one_letter_code
_entity_poly.pdbx_strand_id
1 'polypeptide(L)'
;MKKLFALALAALMVLSMAACSAPAAEETAAPATEAPAAEAAEAPAEEGPVMKKIKESGKLVLGTEAQYAPYEFKDLDANFAGCDIWLSQQIADALGVELEVVDMSFDGIIPAVQSSQVDIGIAAFTVTEERAQVIDFSEVYEKSPQAVIVKKGNEATYSTKESFAGQKVGAQKGTVQSLLIKNVLSDSELFELDKYPELGMEVAAGNIAALVVDSAVADALIKSNPDLALATFEFDPNEVNFGKAAVIAKGNEDFVAAVNEVIIKVTSDGSFQKAYDDAVALADSMGLAMD
;
A
#
# COMPACT_ATOMS: atom_id res chain seq x y z
N MET A 1 36.98 -10.83 42.89
CA MET A 1 36.96 -12.08 43.67
C MET A 1 36.22 -13.08 42.75
N LYS A 2 36.95 -13.93 41.99
CA LYS A 2 37.22 -15.36 42.27
C LYS A 2 35.90 -16.13 42.32
N LYS A 3 35.59 -17.19 41.51
CA LYS A 3 36.30 -18.29 40.81
C LYS A 3 35.28 -18.99 39.93
N LEU A 4 35.39 -19.34 38.67
CA LEU A 4 36.07 -20.53 38.13
C LEU A 4 35.65 -21.90 38.72
N PHE A 5 35.09 -22.79 37.85
CA PHE A 5 35.32 -24.24 37.72
C PHE A 5 34.41 -24.73 36.59
N ALA A 6 34.76 -25.13 35.43
CA ALA A 6 35.75 -26.10 34.90
C ALA A 6 35.33 -27.60 34.97
N LEU A 7 35.18 -28.17 33.78
CA LEU A 7 35.57 -29.48 33.22
C LEU A 7 35.01 -30.78 33.81
N ALA A 8 34.52 -31.69 32.95
CA ALA A 8 35.19 -32.88 32.42
C ALA A 8 34.13 -33.83 31.83
N LEU A 9 34.21 -34.26 30.60
CA LEU A 9 34.98 -35.32 29.95
C LEU A 9 34.47 -36.74 30.32
N ALA A 10 33.99 -37.51 29.34
CA ALA A 10 34.56 -38.82 28.98
C ALA A 10 33.81 -39.48 27.82
N ALA A 11 34.56 -39.81 26.83
CA ALA A 11 34.30 -40.72 25.70
C ALA A 11 34.34 -42.17 26.18
N LEU A 12 33.65 -43.08 25.46
CA LEU A 12 34.19 -44.42 25.20
C LEU A 12 33.56 -45.03 23.94
N MET A 13 34.46 -45.40 23.06
CA MET A 13 34.29 -46.30 21.90
C MET A 13 34.00 -47.70 22.36
N VAL A 14 33.37 -48.53 21.52
CA VAL A 14 33.85 -49.84 21.17
C VAL A 14 33.34 -50.30 19.79
N LEU A 15 34.27 -50.68 18.99
CA LEU A 15 34.31 -51.29 17.67
C LEU A 15 34.03 -52.79 17.81
N SER A 16 33.28 -53.42 16.87
CA SER A 16 33.55 -54.83 16.52
C SER A 16 33.11 -55.15 15.09
N MET A 17 34.11 -55.54 14.32
CA MET A 17 34.05 -56.13 12.97
C MET A 17 33.78 -57.65 13.07
N ALA A 18 33.20 -58.20 12.01
CA ALA A 18 33.63 -59.39 11.24
C ALA A 18 32.45 -59.89 10.41
N ALA A 19 32.46 -59.83 9.12
CA ALA A 19 33.06 -60.65 8.06
C ALA A 19 32.42 -62.05 7.89
N CYS A 20 31.79 -62.29 6.74
CA CYS A 20 32.13 -63.28 5.72
C CYS A 20 30.94 -63.72 4.85
N SER A 21 31.11 -63.48 3.58
CA SER A 21 31.00 -64.32 2.36
C SER A 21 29.62 -64.79 1.88
N ALA A 22 29.44 -64.51 0.59
CA ALA A 22 28.42 -64.87 -0.42
C ALA A 22 28.46 -66.38 -0.79
N PRO A 23 27.66 -66.96 -1.77
CA PRO A 23 26.97 -66.28 -2.89
C PRO A 23 25.54 -66.77 -3.28
N ALA A 24 24.90 -65.99 -4.13
CA ALA A 24 23.98 -66.28 -5.25
C ALA A 24 22.66 -67.00 -5.07
N ALA A 25 21.61 -66.32 -5.41
CA ALA A 25 20.57 -66.73 -6.37
C ALA A 25 19.77 -65.50 -6.84
N GLU A 26 19.70 -65.33 -8.15
CA GLU A 26 18.78 -64.39 -8.85
C GLU A 26 17.35 -64.79 -8.60
N GLU A 27 16.54 -63.82 -8.16
CA GLU A 27 15.11 -63.88 -8.32
C GLU A 27 14.58 -62.50 -8.71
N THR A 28 14.11 -62.44 -9.93
CA THR A 28 13.49 -61.31 -10.60
C THR A 28 12.21 -60.92 -9.85
N ALA A 29 12.21 -59.82 -9.14
CA ALA A 29 11.02 -59.15 -8.64
C ALA A 29 10.67 -57.97 -9.53
N ALA A 30 9.43 -57.99 -10.04
CA ALA A 30 8.80 -56.93 -10.84
C ALA A 30 8.76 -55.59 -10.10
N PRO A 31 8.76 -54.44 -10.82
CA PRO A 31 8.69 -53.13 -10.18
C PRO A 31 7.35 -52.93 -9.51
N ALA A 32 7.35 -52.68 -8.22
CA ALA A 32 6.20 -52.17 -7.50
C ALA A 32 5.85 -50.76 -8.03
N THR A 33 4.67 -50.66 -8.63
CA THR A 33 4.05 -49.37 -9.00
C THR A 33 3.78 -48.62 -7.69
N GLU A 34 4.56 -47.55 -7.44
CA GLU A 34 4.22 -46.56 -6.42
C GLU A 34 2.88 -45.92 -6.82
N ALA A 35 1.88 -46.10 -5.98
CA ALA A 35 0.63 -45.35 -6.06
C ALA A 35 0.95 -43.85 -5.86
N PRO A 36 0.31 -42.93 -6.64
CA PRO A 36 0.50 -41.52 -6.39
C PRO A 36 0.05 -41.21 -4.96
N ALA A 37 0.92 -40.55 -4.21
CA ALA A 37 0.56 -39.95 -2.94
C ALA A 37 -0.66 -39.05 -3.17
N ALA A 38 -1.76 -39.37 -2.50
CA ALA A 38 -2.92 -38.48 -2.49
C ALA A 38 -2.46 -37.12 -1.94
N GLU A 39 -2.52 -36.13 -2.79
CA GLU A 39 -2.40 -34.72 -2.44
C GLU A 39 -3.41 -34.51 -1.29
N ALA A 40 -2.91 -34.23 -0.10
CA ALA A 40 -3.75 -33.92 1.05
C ALA A 40 -4.52 -32.65 0.66
N ALA A 41 -5.82 -32.78 0.44
CA ALA A 41 -6.70 -31.64 0.34
C ALA A 41 -6.51 -30.82 1.60
N GLU A 42 -5.94 -29.60 1.45
CA GLU A 42 -5.89 -28.62 2.52
C GLU A 42 -7.33 -28.44 3.03
N ALA A 43 -7.50 -28.58 4.34
CA ALA A 43 -8.77 -28.28 4.98
C ALA A 43 -9.15 -26.82 4.62
N PRO A 44 -10.43 -26.51 4.34
CA PRO A 44 -10.83 -25.14 4.07
C PRO A 44 -10.31 -24.25 5.20
N ALA A 45 -9.52 -23.23 4.87
CA ALA A 45 -9.09 -22.25 5.85
C ALA A 45 -10.32 -21.70 6.58
N GLU A 46 -10.27 -21.63 7.90
CA GLU A 46 -11.37 -21.06 8.68
C GLU A 46 -11.61 -19.63 8.23
N GLU A 47 -12.86 -19.28 7.99
CA GLU A 47 -13.26 -17.96 7.52
C GLU A 47 -12.92 -16.90 8.57
N GLY A 48 -12.15 -15.89 8.16
CA GLY A 48 -11.71 -14.78 9.01
C GLY A 48 -12.88 -13.88 9.47
N PRO A 49 -12.69 -13.13 10.55
CA PRO A 49 -13.74 -12.31 11.13
C PRO A 49 -14.29 -11.24 10.18
N VAL A 50 -13.44 -10.65 9.31
CA VAL A 50 -13.86 -9.64 8.34
C VAL A 50 -14.72 -10.26 7.25
N MET A 51 -14.30 -11.38 6.65
CA MET A 51 -15.08 -12.08 5.62
C MET A 51 -16.44 -12.53 6.15
N LYS A 52 -16.48 -13.04 7.39
CA LYS A 52 -17.73 -13.42 8.05
C LYS A 52 -18.66 -12.21 8.22
N LYS A 53 -18.15 -11.08 8.73
CA LYS A 53 -18.91 -9.81 8.89
C LYS A 53 -19.48 -9.35 7.55
N ILE A 54 -18.67 -9.36 6.48
CA ILE A 54 -19.09 -8.95 5.13
C ILE A 54 -20.23 -9.83 4.63
N LYS A 55 -20.14 -11.15 4.76
CA LYS A 55 -21.20 -12.09 4.35
C LYS A 55 -22.48 -11.95 5.18
N GLU A 56 -22.37 -11.73 6.48
CA GLU A 56 -23.51 -11.54 7.37
C GLU A 56 -24.23 -10.21 7.11
N SER A 57 -23.49 -9.14 6.83
CA SER A 57 -24.06 -7.81 6.56
C SER A 57 -24.53 -7.63 5.12
N GLY A 58 -23.98 -8.39 4.16
CA GLY A 58 -24.17 -8.18 2.74
C GLY A 58 -23.49 -6.91 2.22
N LYS A 59 -22.51 -6.37 2.95
CA LYS A 59 -21.82 -5.13 2.61
C LYS A 59 -20.32 -5.25 2.81
N LEU A 60 -19.57 -4.56 1.92
CA LEU A 60 -18.16 -4.23 2.08
C LEU A 60 -18.06 -2.75 2.48
N VAL A 61 -17.55 -2.47 3.68
CA VAL A 61 -17.39 -1.11 4.18
C VAL A 61 -15.96 -0.63 3.89
N LEU A 62 -15.85 0.33 2.96
CA LEU A 62 -14.60 0.97 2.55
C LEU A 62 -14.31 2.21 3.40
N GLY A 63 -13.12 2.33 3.97
CA GLY A 63 -12.57 3.57 4.50
C GLY A 63 -11.68 4.25 3.45
N THR A 64 -11.93 5.53 3.16
CA THR A 64 -11.18 6.31 2.18
C THR A 64 -11.15 7.80 2.55
N GLU A 65 -10.30 8.61 1.88
CA GLU A 65 -10.22 10.07 2.04
C GLU A 65 -10.48 10.75 0.69
N ALA A 66 -11.73 11.13 0.43
CA ALA A 66 -12.21 11.48 -0.90
C ALA A 66 -11.84 12.90 -1.37
N GLN A 67 -10.55 13.27 -1.27
CA GLN A 67 -9.98 14.52 -1.78
C GLN A 67 -8.60 14.31 -2.44
N TYR A 68 -8.37 13.13 -3.02
CA TYR A 68 -7.08 12.73 -3.58
C TYR A 68 -7.22 12.24 -5.04
N ALA A 69 -7.72 13.12 -5.93
CA ALA A 69 -7.84 12.79 -7.34
C ALA A 69 -6.47 12.45 -7.99
N PRO A 70 -6.38 11.44 -8.88
CA PRO A 70 -7.48 10.68 -9.48
C PRO A 70 -7.86 9.38 -8.72
N TYR A 71 -7.31 9.15 -7.52
CA TYR A 71 -7.53 7.92 -6.77
C TYR A 71 -8.91 7.86 -6.14
N GLU A 72 -9.23 8.83 -5.26
CA GLU A 72 -10.52 8.96 -4.60
C GLU A 72 -10.90 10.43 -4.43
N PHE A 73 -12.08 10.78 -4.90
CA PHE A 73 -12.60 12.14 -4.84
C PHE A 73 -14.13 12.15 -4.95
N LYS A 74 -14.75 13.30 -4.80
CA LYS A 74 -16.17 13.49 -5.06
C LYS A 74 -16.37 14.21 -6.39
N ASP A 75 -17.30 13.69 -7.20
CA ASP A 75 -17.72 14.36 -8.42
C ASP A 75 -18.60 15.60 -8.14
N LEU A 76 -19.01 16.32 -9.20
CA LEU A 76 -19.84 17.53 -9.07
C LEU A 76 -21.22 17.27 -8.45
N ASP A 77 -21.70 16.03 -8.45
CA ASP A 77 -22.94 15.60 -7.83
C ASP A 77 -22.70 15.03 -6.41
N ALA A 78 -21.47 15.18 -5.90
CA ALA A 78 -21.02 14.66 -4.61
C ALA A 78 -20.99 13.13 -4.49
N ASN A 79 -20.99 12.40 -5.61
CA ASN A 79 -20.76 10.96 -5.61
C ASN A 79 -19.28 10.65 -5.46
N PHE A 80 -18.97 9.53 -4.82
CA PHE A 80 -17.58 9.04 -4.76
C PHE A 80 -17.14 8.55 -6.14
N ALA A 81 -15.95 8.97 -6.56
CA ALA A 81 -15.33 8.68 -7.84
C ALA A 81 -13.82 8.45 -7.68
N GLY A 82 -13.18 7.95 -8.73
CA GLY A 82 -11.75 7.66 -8.74
C GLY A 82 -11.42 6.19 -8.92
N CYS A 83 -10.17 5.89 -9.24
CA CYS A 83 -9.75 4.51 -9.52
C CYS A 83 -9.76 3.62 -8.27
N ASP A 84 -9.55 4.16 -7.07
CA ASP A 84 -9.62 3.43 -5.81
C ASP A 84 -11.08 3.10 -5.43
N ILE A 85 -12.01 4.01 -5.74
CA ILE A 85 -13.45 3.75 -5.59
C ILE A 85 -13.89 2.66 -6.59
N TRP A 86 -13.43 2.76 -7.85
CA TRP A 86 -13.70 1.73 -8.85
C TRP A 86 -13.15 0.36 -8.43
N LEU A 87 -11.90 0.30 -7.94
CA LEU A 87 -11.29 -0.95 -7.45
C LEU A 87 -12.10 -1.54 -6.30
N SER A 88 -12.53 -0.70 -5.36
CA SER A 88 -13.38 -1.12 -4.23
C SER A 88 -14.71 -1.72 -4.69
N GLN A 89 -15.32 -1.15 -5.74
CA GLN A 89 -16.53 -1.71 -6.35
C GLN A 89 -16.27 -3.07 -7.00
N GLN A 90 -15.11 -3.25 -7.70
CA GLN A 90 -14.76 -4.56 -8.26
C GLN A 90 -14.59 -5.63 -7.17
N ILE A 91 -14.05 -5.26 -6.01
CA ILE A 91 -13.91 -6.17 -4.86
C ILE A 91 -15.29 -6.52 -4.30
N ALA A 92 -16.17 -5.53 -4.09
CA ALA A 92 -17.53 -5.76 -3.60
C ALA A 92 -18.34 -6.65 -4.57
N ASP A 93 -18.25 -6.39 -5.87
CA ASP A 93 -18.92 -7.18 -6.93
C ASP A 93 -18.43 -8.64 -6.93
N ALA A 94 -17.12 -8.87 -6.79
CA ALA A 94 -16.54 -10.21 -6.72
C ALA A 94 -17.00 -10.99 -5.46
N LEU A 95 -17.22 -10.29 -4.35
CA LEU A 95 -17.76 -10.86 -3.12
C LEU A 95 -19.29 -11.02 -3.16
N GLY A 96 -19.97 -10.42 -4.15
CA GLY A 96 -21.43 -10.45 -4.27
C GLY A 96 -22.16 -9.60 -3.22
N VAL A 97 -21.56 -8.50 -2.77
CA VAL A 97 -22.08 -7.61 -1.73
C VAL A 97 -22.16 -6.15 -2.19
N GLU A 98 -22.86 -5.32 -1.44
CA GLU A 98 -22.96 -3.87 -1.66
C GLU A 98 -21.69 -3.17 -1.16
N LEU A 99 -21.19 -2.15 -1.90
CA LEU A 99 -20.12 -1.27 -1.43
C LEU A 99 -20.73 -0.11 -0.60
N GLU A 100 -20.25 0.04 0.64
CA GLU A 100 -20.53 1.21 1.48
C GLU A 100 -19.24 2.03 1.67
N VAL A 101 -19.23 3.30 1.25
CA VAL A 101 -18.05 4.16 1.32
C VAL A 101 -18.13 5.08 2.52
N VAL A 102 -17.11 5.08 3.36
CA VAL A 102 -16.96 5.96 4.54
C VAL A 102 -15.78 6.90 4.30
N ASP A 103 -16.10 8.19 4.10
CA ASP A 103 -15.13 9.28 3.93
C ASP A 103 -14.63 9.74 5.30
N MET A 104 -13.32 9.72 5.51
CA MET A 104 -12.67 10.09 6.78
C MET A 104 -11.28 10.67 6.54
N SER A 105 -10.61 11.19 7.59
CA SER A 105 -9.22 11.64 7.47
C SER A 105 -8.29 10.46 7.17
N PHE A 106 -7.27 10.68 6.33
CA PHE A 106 -6.32 9.65 5.90
C PHE A 106 -5.66 8.94 7.09
N ASP A 107 -5.21 9.68 8.10
CA ASP A 107 -4.58 9.14 9.30
C ASP A 107 -5.55 8.35 10.20
N GLY A 108 -6.86 8.50 9.99
CA GLY A 108 -7.91 7.76 10.67
C GLY A 108 -8.23 6.39 10.07
N ILE A 109 -7.86 6.13 8.80
CA ILE A 109 -8.31 4.92 8.09
C ILE A 109 -7.70 3.64 8.69
N ILE A 110 -6.38 3.59 8.92
CA ILE A 110 -5.73 2.41 9.52
C ILE A 110 -6.32 2.08 10.91
N PRO A 111 -6.47 3.05 11.84
CA PRO A 111 -7.19 2.81 13.10
C PRO A 111 -8.63 2.29 12.91
N ALA A 112 -9.37 2.79 11.91
CA ALA A 112 -10.73 2.33 11.61
C ALA A 112 -10.76 0.88 11.10
N VAL A 113 -9.79 0.48 10.26
CA VAL A 113 -9.58 -0.91 9.82
C VAL A 113 -9.27 -1.81 11.02
N GLN A 114 -8.31 -1.41 11.87
CA GLN A 114 -7.91 -2.18 13.06
C GLN A 114 -9.06 -2.39 14.05
N SER A 115 -9.94 -1.40 14.18
CA SER A 115 -11.10 -1.46 15.09
C SER A 115 -12.36 -2.05 14.44
N SER A 116 -12.27 -2.54 13.19
CA SER A 116 -13.38 -3.09 12.41
C SER A 116 -14.55 -2.11 12.20
N GLN A 117 -14.29 -0.79 12.27
CA GLN A 117 -15.23 0.24 11.85
C GLN A 117 -15.44 0.21 10.34
N VAL A 118 -14.37 -0.05 9.58
CA VAL A 118 -14.40 -0.35 8.16
C VAL A 118 -13.75 -1.72 7.92
N ASP A 119 -14.07 -2.38 6.81
CA ASP A 119 -13.58 -3.71 6.50
C ASP A 119 -12.25 -3.66 5.74
N ILE A 120 -12.07 -2.62 4.95
CA ILE A 120 -10.91 -2.37 4.09
C ILE A 120 -10.63 -0.88 4.00
N GLY A 121 -9.35 -0.50 3.88
CA GLY A 121 -8.95 0.85 3.53
C GLY A 121 -8.30 0.87 2.16
N ILE A 122 -8.81 1.71 1.24
CA ILE A 122 -8.20 1.98 -0.07
C ILE A 122 -8.19 3.49 -0.25
N ALA A 123 -7.00 4.08 -0.25
CA ALA A 123 -6.75 5.51 -0.32
C ALA A 123 -5.29 5.76 -0.73
N ALA A 124 -4.90 5.21 -1.88
CA ALA A 124 -3.54 5.27 -2.39
C ALA A 124 -2.46 4.91 -1.35
N PHE A 125 -2.74 3.97 -0.44
CA PHE A 125 -1.83 3.63 0.66
C PHE A 125 -0.51 3.07 0.16
N THR A 126 0.56 3.77 0.46
CA THR A 126 1.93 3.28 0.25
C THR A 126 2.25 2.12 1.19
N VAL A 127 2.79 1.04 0.64
CA VAL A 127 3.31 -0.09 1.43
C VAL A 127 4.56 0.34 2.17
N THR A 128 4.55 0.23 3.50
CA THR A 128 5.72 0.49 4.36
C THR A 128 5.87 -0.60 5.42
N GLU A 129 7.11 -0.85 5.85
CA GLU A 129 7.39 -1.81 6.93
C GLU A 129 6.71 -1.43 8.24
N GLU A 130 6.62 -0.13 8.56
CA GLU A 130 5.97 0.35 9.77
C GLU A 130 4.47 0.00 9.75
N ARG A 131 3.76 0.29 8.66
CA ARG A 131 2.35 -0.05 8.51
C ARG A 131 2.13 -1.55 8.51
N ALA A 132 3.01 -2.33 7.85
CA ALA A 132 2.93 -3.79 7.80
C ALA A 132 3.06 -4.48 9.17
N GLN A 133 3.58 -3.78 10.20
CA GLN A 133 3.59 -4.31 11.56
C GLN A 133 2.18 -4.39 12.17
N VAL A 134 1.25 -3.54 11.73
CA VAL A 134 -0.04 -3.33 12.37
C VAL A 134 -1.25 -3.66 11.50
N ILE A 135 -1.07 -3.77 10.17
CA ILE A 135 -2.09 -4.19 9.19
C ILE A 135 -1.47 -5.12 8.16
N ASP A 136 -2.30 -5.80 7.37
CA ASP A 136 -1.89 -6.52 6.18
C ASP A 136 -2.17 -5.70 4.93
N PHE A 137 -1.30 -5.85 3.93
CA PHE A 137 -1.48 -5.24 2.62
C PHE A 137 -1.95 -6.27 1.60
N SER A 138 -2.74 -5.82 0.66
CA SER A 138 -2.98 -6.56 -0.58
C SER A 138 -1.74 -6.60 -1.48
N GLU A 139 -1.85 -7.28 -2.61
CA GLU A 139 -0.96 -7.05 -3.76
C GLU A 139 -0.98 -5.58 -4.16
N VAL A 140 0.15 -5.11 -4.72
CA VAL A 140 0.30 -3.74 -5.20
C VAL A 140 -0.51 -3.56 -6.49
N TYR A 141 -1.43 -2.58 -6.51
CA TYR A 141 -2.24 -2.30 -7.69
C TYR A 141 -1.69 -1.17 -8.57
N GLU A 142 -0.81 -0.28 -8.02
CA GLU A 142 -0.24 0.86 -8.74
C GLU A 142 1.08 1.31 -8.11
N LYS A 143 1.91 2.01 -8.87
CA LYS A 143 3.14 2.66 -8.40
C LYS A 143 3.19 4.07 -8.95
N SER A 144 3.36 5.05 -8.07
CA SER A 144 3.45 6.45 -8.43
C SER A 144 4.75 7.07 -7.90
N PRO A 145 5.49 7.79 -8.74
CA PRO A 145 6.59 8.61 -8.26
C PRO A 145 6.08 9.78 -7.40
N GLN A 146 6.99 10.38 -6.65
CA GLN A 146 6.70 11.55 -5.82
C GLN A 146 7.13 12.82 -6.55
N ALA A 147 6.38 13.89 -6.34
CA ALA A 147 6.64 15.20 -6.90
C ALA A 147 6.67 16.28 -5.82
N VAL A 148 7.29 17.40 -6.15
CA VAL A 148 7.29 18.60 -5.31
C VAL A 148 6.59 19.72 -6.05
N ILE A 149 5.51 20.23 -5.46
CA ILE A 149 4.78 21.40 -5.95
C ILE A 149 5.33 22.64 -5.25
N VAL A 150 5.49 23.70 -6.02
CA VAL A 150 5.91 25.03 -5.55
C VAL A 150 5.00 26.09 -6.12
N LYS A 151 5.07 27.31 -5.58
CA LYS A 151 4.42 28.48 -6.19
C LYS A 151 5.02 28.73 -7.57
N LYS A 152 4.17 28.95 -8.55
CA LYS A 152 4.56 29.29 -9.92
C LYS A 152 5.54 30.45 -9.97
N GLY A 153 6.60 30.26 -10.72
CA GLY A 153 7.75 31.19 -10.82
C GLY A 153 8.91 30.84 -9.89
N ASN A 154 8.73 29.86 -8.99
CA ASN A 154 9.77 29.37 -8.08
C ASN A 154 10.36 28.01 -8.48
N GLU A 155 10.01 27.47 -9.66
CA GLU A 155 10.37 26.11 -10.10
C GLU A 155 11.88 25.88 -10.05
N ALA A 156 12.66 26.83 -10.57
CA ALA A 156 14.13 26.76 -10.60
C ALA A 156 14.78 27.09 -9.24
N THR A 157 14.06 27.75 -8.33
CA THR A 157 14.56 28.06 -6.98
C THR A 157 14.72 26.78 -6.17
N TYR A 158 13.79 25.83 -6.37
CA TYR A 158 13.79 24.55 -5.69
C TYR A 158 14.25 23.45 -6.63
N SER A 159 15.57 23.37 -6.86
CA SER A 159 16.20 22.44 -7.80
C SER A 159 17.11 21.39 -7.16
N THR A 160 17.43 21.55 -5.87
CA THR A 160 18.26 20.59 -5.10
C THR A 160 17.68 20.42 -3.69
N LYS A 161 18.10 19.36 -2.99
CA LYS A 161 17.70 19.11 -1.58
C LYS A 161 18.04 20.30 -0.67
N GLU A 162 19.20 20.91 -0.88
CA GLU A 162 19.71 22.03 -0.08
C GLU A 162 18.87 23.32 -0.28
N SER A 163 18.16 23.43 -1.41
CA SER A 163 17.30 24.61 -1.67
C SER A 163 16.08 24.68 -0.73
N PHE A 164 15.74 23.57 -0.08
CA PHE A 164 14.67 23.50 0.93
C PHE A 164 15.15 23.79 2.36
N ALA A 165 16.46 23.98 2.59
CA ALA A 165 16.99 24.20 3.93
C ALA A 165 16.34 25.43 4.61
N GLY A 166 15.80 25.23 5.80
CA GLY A 166 15.09 26.24 6.58
C GLY A 166 13.74 26.68 5.99
N GLN A 167 13.25 26.02 4.92
CA GLN A 167 11.95 26.28 4.34
C GLN A 167 10.89 25.39 4.95
N LYS A 168 9.64 25.87 5.03
CA LYS A 168 8.48 25.05 5.35
C LYS A 168 8.07 24.23 4.13
N VAL A 169 8.06 22.90 4.28
CA VAL A 169 7.64 21.97 3.23
C VAL A 169 6.43 21.18 3.73
N GLY A 170 5.36 21.20 2.96
CA GLY A 170 4.07 20.60 3.30
C GLY A 170 3.97 19.13 2.95
N ALA A 171 3.24 18.38 3.75
CA ALA A 171 2.70 17.07 3.44
C ALA A 171 1.39 16.82 4.19
N GLN A 172 0.57 15.90 3.70
CA GLN A 172 -0.59 15.46 4.45
C GLN A 172 -0.14 14.60 5.64
N LYS A 173 -0.80 14.80 6.75
CA LYS A 173 -0.51 14.11 8.01
C LYS A 173 -0.65 12.59 7.88
N GLY A 174 0.31 11.85 8.47
CA GLY A 174 0.30 10.39 8.48
C GLY A 174 0.75 9.73 7.16
N THR A 175 1.25 10.50 6.18
CA THR A 175 1.68 10.01 4.88
C THR A 175 3.17 9.68 4.81
N VAL A 176 3.57 8.95 3.77
CA VAL A 176 5.00 8.73 3.47
C VAL A 176 5.69 10.00 3.02
N GLN A 177 4.95 10.97 2.46
CA GLN A 177 5.47 12.27 2.08
C GLN A 177 5.99 13.04 3.30
N SER A 178 5.32 12.93 4.46
CA SER A 178 5.85 13.46 5.73
C SER A 178 7.18 12.81 6.12
N LEU A 179 7.32 11.49 5.87
CA LEU A 179 8.59 10.78 6.12
C LEU A 179 9.68 11.18 5.12
N LEU A 180 9.33 11.40 3.84
CA LEU A 180 10.28 11.89 2.83
C LEU A 180 10.83 13.27 3.22
N ILE A 181 9.98 14.19 3.69
CA ILE A 181 10.44 15.49 4.17
C ILE A 181 11.40 15.32 5.35
N LYS A 182 11.06 14.50 6.34
CA LYS A 182 11.92 14.26 7.51
C LYS A 182 13.25 13.61 7.18
N ASN A 183 13.28 12.70 6.20
CA ASN A 183 14.44 11.85 5.92
C ASN A 183 15.28 12.34 4.75
N VAL A 184 14.65 12.89 3.70
CA VAL A 184 15.30 13.29 2.46
C VAL A 184 15.51 14.80 2.38
N LEU A 185 14.51 15.58 2.82
CA LEU A 185 14.59 17.04 2.92
C LEU A 185 14.83 17.47 4.37
N SER A 186 15.69 16.77 5.10
CA SER A 186 15.85 16.83 6.56
C SER A 186 16.21 18.22 7.13
N ASP A 187 16.76 19.10 6.30
CA ASP A 187 17.09 20.47 6.69
C ASP A 187 15.91 21.44 6.55
N SER A 188 14.75 20.96 6.04
CA SER A 188 13.51 21.73 5.96
C SER A 188 12.67 21.60 7.23
N GLU A 189 11.67 22.48 7.37
CA GLU A 189 10.67 22.42 8.42
C GLU A 189 9.41 21.72 7.87
N LEU A 190 9.04 20.55 8.43
CA LEU A 190 7.80 19.85 8.05
C LEU A 190 6.58 20.67 8.50
N PHE A 191 5.64 20.89 7.56
CA PHE A 191 4.33 21.50 7.78
C PHE A 191 3.23 20.51 7.40
N GLU A 192 2.38 20.10 8.33
CA GLU A 192 1.35 19.10 8.09
C GLU A 192 -0.05 19.70 8.20
N LEU A 193 -0.91 19.37 7.22
CA LEU A 193 -2.36 19.56 7.28
C LEU A 193 -3.07 18.24 7.00
N ASP A 194 -4.37 18.22 7.23
CA ASP A 194 -5.17 17.00 7.03
C ASP A 194 -5.50 16.76 5.54
N LYS A 195 -5.38 17.79 4.67
CA LYS A 195 -5.85 17.73 3.28
C LYS A 195 -4.89 18.39 2.30
N TYR A 196 -4.71 17.76 1.15
CA TYR A 196 -3.86 18.27 0.08
C TYR A 196 -4.36 19.56 -0.57
N PRO A 197 -5.67 19.81 -0.78
CA PRO A 197 -6.15 21.09 -1.28
C PRO A 197 -5.73 22.27 -0.41
N GLU A 198 -5.85 22.13 0.91
CA GLU A 198 -5.43 23.16 1.87
C GLU A 198 -3.92 23.43 1.77
N LEU A 199 -3.10 22.37 1.66
CA LEU A 199 -1.66 22.49 1.45
C LEU A 199 -1.33 23.20 0.13
N GLY A 200 -2.06 22.91 -0.95
CA GLY A 200 -1.93 23.60 -2.24
C GLY A 200 -2.23 25.09 -2.12
N MET A 201 -3.26 25.50 -1.37
CA MET A 201 -3.56 26.90 -1.10
C MET A 201 -2.45 27.59 -0.28
N GLU A 202 -1.86 26.90 0.69
CA GLU A 202 -0.72 27.43 1.48
C GLU A 202 0.52 27.68 0.60
N VAL A 203 0.81 26.80 -0.37
CA VAL A 203 1.87 27.00 -1.37
C VAL A 203 1.57 28.18 -2.27
N ALA A 204 0.35 28.26 -2.83
CA ALA A 204 -0.08 29.35 -3.71
C ALA A 204 -0.03 30.71 -3.00
N ALA A 205 -0.42 30.78 -1.73
CA ALA A 205 -0.33 31.95 -0.88
C ALA A 205 1.13 32.31 -0.53
N GLY A 206 2.07 31.36 -0.61
CA GLY A 206 3.48 31.54 -0.22
C GLY A 206 3.72 31.43 1.27
N ASN A 207 2.77 30.83 2.03
CA ASN A 207 2.91 30.56 3.46
C ASN A 207 3.86 29.39 3.75
N ILE A 208 3.93 28.44 2.81
CA ILE A 208 4.92 27.36 2.75
C ILE A 208 5.62 27.37 1.39
N ALA A 209 6.85 26.87 1.36
CA ALA A 209 7.70 26.91 0.18
C ALA A 209 7.31 25.88 -0.87
N ALA A 210 6.91 24.70 -0.42
CA ALA A 210 6.64 23.55 -1.27
C ALA A 210 5.67 22.56 -0.61
N LEU A 211 5.15 21.63 -1.42
CA LEU A 211 4.30 20.52 -1.02
C LEU A 211 4.83 19.23 -1.69
N VAL A 212 5.03 18.18 -0.92
CA VAL A 212 5.38 16.83 -1.42
C VAL A 212 4.11 16.01 -1.58
N VAL A 213 3.94 15.39 -2.76
CA VAL A 213 2.73 14.65 -3.12
C VAL A 213 3.02 13.62 -4.22
N ASP A 214 2.14 12.64 -4.44
CA ASP A 214 2.20 11.77 -5.61
C ASP A 214 2.10 12.56 -6.92
N SER A 215 2.88 12.18 -7.95
CA SER A 215 2.94 12.92 -9.22
C SER A 215 1.57 13.07 -9.88
N ALA A 216 0.72 12.02 -9.85
CA ALA A 216 -0.62 12.11 -10.43
C ALA A 216 -1.50 13.17 -9.75
N VAL A 217 -1.39 13.28 -8.43
CA VAL A 217 -2.12 14.28 -7.64
C VAL A 217 -1.51 15.67 -7.84
N ALA A 218 -0.19 15.75 -8.01
CA ALA A 218 0.45 17.01 -8.35
C ALA A 218 -0.11 17.60 -9.66
N ASP A 219 -0.31 16.77 -10.68
CA ASP A 219 -0.90 17.20 -11.96
C ASP A 219 -2.33 17.71 -11.77
N ALA A 220 -3.15 17.03 -10.98
CA ALA A 220 -4.52 17.45 -10.66
C ALA A 220 -4.53 18.80 -9.91
N LEU A 221 -3.68 18.94 -8.87
CA LEU A 221 -3.56 20.17 -8.08
C LEU A 221 -3.11 21.38 -8.95
N ILE A 222 -2.12 21.18 -9.84
CA ILE A 222 -1.61 22.25 -10.72
C ILE A 222 -2.67 22.66 -11.76
N LYS A 223 -3.43 21.71 -12.29
CA LYS A 223 -4.53 22.00 -13.22
C LYS A 223 -5.63 22.81 -12.54
N SER A 224 -5.96 22.48 -11.29
CA SER A 224 -7.00 23.17 -10.52
C SER A 224 -6.54 24.55 -10.01
N ASN A 225 -5.24 24.76 -9.78
CA ASN A 225 -4.69 26.00 -9.28
C ASN A 225 -3.52 26.49 -10.15
N PRO A 226 -3.74 27.49 -11.03
CA PRO A 226 -2.72 27.97 -11.96
C PRO A 226 -1.54 28.71 -11.29
N ASP A 227 -1.62 29.01 -10.00
CA ASP A 227 -0.52 29.58 -9.22
C ASP A 227 0.48 28.54 -8.70
N LEU A 228 0.21 27.25 -8.97
CA LEU A 228 1.09 26.13 -8.65
C LEU A 228 1.90 25.67 -9.87
N ALA A 229 3.06 25.07 -9.61
CA ALA A 229 3.92 24.45 -10.63
C ALA A 229 4.76 23.34 -9.98
N LEU A 230 5.29 22.42 -10.80
CA LEU A 230 6.29 21.46 -10.35
C LEU A 230 7.63 22.15 -10.07
N ALA A 231 8.29 21.81 -8.98
CA ALA A 231 9.69 22.16 -8.75
C ALA A 231 10.58 21.48 -9.79
N THR A 232 11.77 22.06 -10.04
CA THR A 232 12.80 21.39 -10.85
C THR A 232 13.48 20.24 -10.10
N PHE A 233 13.36 20.22 -8.77
CA PHE A 233 13.86 19.13 -7.95
C PHE A 233 13.05 17.84 -8.20
N GLU A 234 13.78 16.75 -8.39
CA GLU A 234 13.22 15.40 -8.49
C GLU A 234 13.83 14.51 -7.41
N PHE A 235 13.01 13.67 -6.79
CA PHE A 235 13.50 12.62 -5.88
C PHE A 235 14.24 11.54 -6.66
N ASP A 236 15.23 10.88 -6.01
CA ASP A 236 15.82 9.67 -6.57
C ASP A 236 14.72 8.59 -6.69
N PRO A 237 14.50 8.01 -7.89
CA PRO A 237 13.49 6.96 -8.06
C PRO A 237 13.67 5.76 -7.13
N ASN A 238 14.91 5.48 -6.68
CA ASN A 238 15.19 4.41 -5.72
C ASN A 238 14.70 4.74 -4.29
N GLU A 239 14.55 6.01 -3.97
CA GLU A 239 14.05 6.46 -2.67
C GLU A 239 12.51 6.55 -2.60
N VAL A 240 11.83 6.62 -3.77
CA VAL A 240 10.41 7.01 -3.86
C VAL A 240 9.55 6.13 -4.77
N ASN A 241 10.02 4.95 -5.16
CA ASN A 241 9.25 4.01 -5.99
C ASN A 241 8.32 3.17 -5.10
N PHE A 242 7.29 3.78 -4.59
CA PHE A 242 6.35 3.17 -3.66
C PHE A 242 5.20 2.47 -4.38
N GLY A 243 4.87 1.25 -3.90
CA GLY A 243 3.66 0.54 -4.33
C GLY A 243 2.45 0.95 -3.50
N LYS A 244 1.30 1.10 -4.15
CA LYS A 244 0.00 1.35 -3.52
C LYS A 244 -0.75 0.03 -3.35
N ALA A 245 -1.31 -0.20 -2.17
CA ALA A 245 -2.06 -1.41 -1.83
C ALA A 245 -3.24 -1.09 -0.91
N ALA A 246 -4.23 -1.97 -0.88
CA ALA A 246 -5.28 -1.92 0.10
C ALA A 246 -4.76 -2.33 1.48
N VAL A 247 -5.34 -1.78 2.55
CA VAL A 247 -5.03 -2.12 3.93
C VAL A 247 -6.16 -2.90 4.58
N ILE A 248 -5.83 -4.00 5.25
CA ILE A 248 -6.75 -4.97 5.83
C ILE A 248 -6.28 -5.28 7.26
N ALA A 249 -7.20 -5.50 8.17
CA ALA A 249 -6.86 -5.90 9.53
C ALA A 249 -6.16 -7.26 9.56
N LYS A 250 -5.13 -7.42 10.40
CA LYS A 250 -4.40 -8.68 10.54
C LYS A 250 -5.30 -9.84 10.95
N GLY A 251 -4.93 -11.05 10.49
CA GLY A 251 -5.68 -12.27 10.79
C GLY A 251 -6.91 -12.49 9.91
N ASN A 252 -6.90 -11.90 8.69
CA ASN A 252 -7.95 -12.04 7.68
C ASN A 252 -7.36 -12.46 6.33
N GLU A 253 -6.53 -13.51 6.36
CA GLU A 253 -5.76 -13.99 5.21
C GLU A 253 -6.68 -14.44 4.05
N ASP A 254 -7.87 -14.97 4.37
CA ASP A 254 -8.90 -15.34 3.41
C ASP A 254 -9.46 -14.11 2.68
N PHE A 255 -9.66 -13.00 3.40
CA PHE A 255 -10.11 -11.73 2.80
C PHE A 255 -8.98 -11.10 1.97
N VAL A 256 -7.73 -11.10 2.47
CA VAL A 256 -6.55 -10.66 1.70
C VAL A 256 -6.44 -11.44 0.39
N ALA A 257 -6.62 -12.77 0.43
CA ALA A 257 -6.57 -13.62 -0.77
C ALA A 257 -7.66 -13.25 -1.77
N ALA A 258 -8.91 -13.05 -1.31
CA ALA A 258 -10.02 -12.65 -2.18
C ALA A 258 -9.80 -11.25 -2.82
N VAL A 259 -9.28 -10.29 -2.06
CA VAL A 259 -8.90 -8.97 -2.58
C VAL A 259 -7.78 -9.08 -3.60
N ASN A 260 -6.76 -9.91 -3.34
CA ASN A 260 -5.64 -10.12 -4.24
C ASN A 260 -6.05 -10.74 -5.57
N GLU A 261 -6.99 -11.70 -5.58
CA GLU A 261 -7.53 -12.27 -6.82
C GLU A 261 -8.12 -11.18 -7.73
N VAL A 262 -8.87 -10.23 -7.15
CA VAL A 262 -9.42 -9.11 -7.91
C VAL A 262 -8.32 -8.18 -8.42
N ILE A 263 -7.38 -7.78 -7.55
CA ILE A 263 -6.28 -6.88 -7.91
C ILE A 263 -5.43 -7.47 -9.03
N ILE A 264 -5.01 -8.73 -8.91
CA ILE A 264 -4.22 -9.43 -9.93
C ILE A 264 -4.98 -9.47 -11.26
N LYS A 265 -6.28 -9.77 -11.23
CA LYS A 265 -7.12 -9.78 -12.43
C LYS A 265 -7.14 -8.41 -13.10
N VAL A 266 -7.54 -7.35 -12.37
CA VAL A 266 -7.76 -6.02 -12.98
C VAL A 266 -6.46 -5.33 -13.39
N THR A 267 -5.34 -5.64 -12.74
CA THR A 267 -4.02 -5.13 -13.13
C THR A 267 -3.46 -5.88 -14.34
N SER A 268 -3.69 -7.20 -14.43
CA SER A 268 -3.20 -8.01 -15.55
C SER A 268 -4.01 -7.85 -16.85
N ASP A 269 -5.32 -7.61 -16.76
CA ASP A 269 -6.18 -7.41 -17.93
C ASP A 269 -6.26 -5.94 -18.40
N GLY A 270 -5.60 -5.02 -17.68
CA GLY A 270 -5.54 -3.60 -18.01
C GLY A 270 -6.78 -2.79 -17.61
N SER A 271 -7.78 -3.41 -16.97
CA SER A 271 -9.01 -2.69 -16.58
C SER A 271 -8.77 -1.66 -15.48
N PHE A 272 -7.81 -1.90 -14.57
CA PHE A 272 -7.40 -0.90 -13.58
C PHE A 272 -6.77 0.32 -14.26
N GLN A 273 -5.87 0.14 -15.23
CA GLN A 273 -5.26 1.27 -15.97
C GLN A 273 -6.35 2.09 -16.68
N LYS A 274 -7.32 1.41 -17.29
CA LYS A 274 -8.45 2.12 -17.90
C LYS A 274 -9.25 2.92 -16.88
N ALA A 275 -9.54 2.35 -15.71
CA ALA A 275 -10.26 3.05 -14.64
C ALA A 275 -9.46 4.26 -14.12
N TYR A 276 -8.15 4.14 -14.03
CA TYR A 276 -7.25 5.25 -13.70
C TYR A 276 -7.32 6.37 -14.74
N ASP A 277 -7.21 6.03 -16.03
CA ASP A 277 -7.29 7.01 -17.13
C ASP A 277 -8.66 7.69 -17.20
N ASP A 278 -9.76 6.94 -16.98
CA ASP A 278 -11.13 7.47 -16.89
C ASP A 278 -11.27 8.43 -15.68
N ALA A 279 -10.66 8.10 -14.53
CA ALA A 279 -10.66 8.95 -13.34
C ALA A 279 -9.87 10.26 -13.55
N VAL A 280 -8.70 10.20 -14.22
CA VAL A 280 -7.95 11.39 -14.63
C VAL A 280 -8.81 12.26 -15.56
N ALA A 281 -9.44 11.66 -16.57
CA ALA A 281 -10.28 12.40 -17.51
C ALA A 281 -11.50 13.05 -16.81
N LEU A 282 -12.10 12.34 -15.85
CA LEU A 282 -13.20 12.88 -15.04
C LEU A 282 -12.75 14.07 -14.21
N ALA A 283 -11.66 13.92 -13.44
CA ALA A 283 -11.07 14.99 -12.64
C ALA A 283 -10.74 16.22 -13.48
N ASP A 284 -10.14 16.02 -14.68
CA ASP A 284 -9.83 17.08 -15.62
C ASP A 284 -11.08 17.81 -16.14
N SER A 285 -12.16 17.05 -16.44
CA SER A 285 -13.42 17.63 -16.94
C SER A 285 -14.15 18.49 -15.91
N MET A 286 -13.94 18.19 -14.64
CA MET A 286 -14.55 18.90 -13.52
C MET A 286 -13.79 20.21 -13.22
N GLY A 287 -12.58 20.36 -13.79
CA GLY A 287 -11.69 21.47 -13.46
C GLY A 287 -11.45 21.51 -11.97
N LEU A 288 -11.21 20.31 -11.36
CA LEU A 288 -11.18 20.18 -9.91
C LEU A 288 -10.29 21.26 -9.30
N ALA A 289 -10.91 22.46 -9.18
CA ALA A 289 -10.59 23.33 -8.09
C ALA A 289 -11.05 22.53 -6.87
N MET A 290 -10.11 22.01 -6.14
CA MET A 290 -10.40 21.42 -4.85
C MET A 290 -10.75 22.59 -3.94
N ASP A 291 -12.07 22.94 -3.89
CA ASP A 291 -12.66 23.95 -2.99
C ASP A 291 -12.52 23.52 -1.53
#